data_ed7fb5c3cc1b99a6c3eba64a415e4e18
#
_entry.id   ed7fb5c3cc1b99a6c3eba64a415e4e18
#
_cell.length_a   1.000
_cell.length_b   1.000
_cell.length_c   1.000
_cell.angle_alpha   90.00
_cell.angle_beta   90.00
_cell.angle_gamma   90.00
#
_symmetry.space_group_name_H-M   'P 1'
#
loop_
_entity.id
_entity.type
_entity.pdbx_description
1 polymer ?
#
loop_
_entity_poly.entity_id
_entity_poly.type
_entity_poly.pdbx_seq_one_letter_code
_entity_poly.pdbx_strand_id
1 'polypeptide(L)'
;TYTGLGAITKLSETLDYKLAVVIVCPYQHLVEQWVEDIVKFNINPIIGYSASSQKDWKKRLENAVRDQKLHVSGKEFFCFICTNATYSSEFVQVQLSKIKANSLFVVDEAHNFGAKYLSDLLNEKFKYRLALSATLDRHNDPEGTEKLYNYFGEKCIEYSLERAIHEGKLTKYKYYPIIVSLTDDERDSFQKLSKEIQRCLSKQSDGSMKLNERGKKLALKRARLVAAAENKIYELERVILPYINNNQLLVYCGSASIHDFSNDNSEVSDDDLRQIDAVTDLLGNKLGMTVSQFTSKEDIYEREILKREFDKGDTLQALIAIKCLDEGVNIPSIKTAFILASTTNPK
;
A
#
# COMPACT_ATOMS: atom_id res chain seq x y z
N THR A 1 5.34 0.95 12.12
CA THR A 1 5.01 -0.14 13.09
C THR A 1 5.53 0.18 14.49
N TYR A 2 6.85 0.36 14.75
CA TYR A 2 7.42 0.55 16.09
C TYR A 2 6.85 1.75 16.86
N THR A 3 6.61 2.89 16.20
CA THR A 3 5.96 4.05 16.82
C THR A 3 4.56 3.71 17.34
N GLY A 4 3.79 2.97 16.53
CA GLY A 4 2.47 2.49 16.93
C GLY A 4 2.54 1.53 18.13
N LEU A 5 3.49 0.58 18.12
CA LEU A 5 3.70 -0.36 19.21
C LEU A 5 4.12 0.34 20.51
N GLY A 6 4.99 1.33 20.43
CA GLY A 6 5.37 2.16 21.56
C GLY A 6 4.17 2.90 22.18
N ALA A 7 3.29 3.45 21.33
CA ALA A 7 2.06 4.10 21.78
C ALA A 7 1.10 3.10 22.46
N ILE A 8 0.92 1.90 21.88
CA ILE A 8 0.10 0.82 22.45
C ILE A 8 0.63 0.43 23.83
N THR A 9 1.93 0.17 23.94
CA THR A 9 2.56 -0.23 25.21
C THR A 9 2.36 0.84 26.28
N LYS A 10 2.68 2.09 25.96
CA LYS A 10 2.56 3.21 26.91
C LYS A 10 1.12 3.43 27.38
N LEU A 11 0.17 3.36 26.45
CA LEU A 11 -1.25 3.48 26.80
C LEU A 11 -1.71 2.30 27.64
N SER A 12 -1.27 1.07 27.32
CA SER A 12 -1.63 -0.13 28.07
C SER A 12 -1.14 -0.05 29.53
N GLU A 13 0.10 0.39 29.75
CA GLU A 13 0.64 0.63 31.09
C GLU A 13 -0.20 1.65 31.86
N THR A 14 -0.54 2.78 31.23
CA THR A 14 -1.34 3.85 31.83
C THR A 14 -2.75 3.39 32.25
N LEU A 15 -3.26 2.36 31.58
CA LEU A 15 -4.59 1.80 31.82
C LEU A 15 -4.58 0.47 32.58
N ASP A 16 -3.49 0.15 33.27
CA ASP A 16 -3.31 -1.11 34.00
C ASP A 16 -3.64 -2.35 33.14
N TYR A 17 -3.23 -2.31 31.88
CA TYR A 17 -3.51 -3.35 30.87
C TYR A 17 -4.98 -3.68 30.67
N LYS A 18 -5.88 -2.71 30.89
CA LYS A 18 -7.33 -2.82 30.62
C LYS A 18 -7.66 -2.11 29.29
N LEU A 19 -7.24 -2.71 28.18
CA LEU A 19 -7.29 -2.09 26.86
C LEU A 19 -7.62 -3.13 25.76
N ALA A 20 -8.64 -2.85 24.95
CA ALA A 20 -8.84 -3.53 23.68
C ALA A 20 -8.09 -2.79 22.57
N VAL A 21 -7.15 -3.43 21.94
CA VAL A 21 -6.41 -2.88 20.80
C VAL A 21 -6.92 -3.52 19.51
N VAL A 22 -7.32 -2.70 18.55
CA VAL A 22 -7.74 -3.12 17.22
C VAL A 22 -6.83 -2.45 16.20
N ILE A 23 -6.03 -3.25 15.49
CA ILE A 23 -5.10 -2.79 14.46
C ILE A 23 -5.64 -3.21 13.10
N VAL A 24 -5.72 -2.27 12.17
CA VAL A 24 -6.20 -2.53 10.82
C VAL A 24 -5.14 -2.12 9.81
N CYS A 25 -4.80 -3.05 8.92
CA CYS A 25 -3.84 -2.86 7.83
C CYS A 25 -4.53 -3.09 6.48
N PRO A 26 -4.09 -2.46 5.39
CA PRO A 26 -4.73 -2.69 4.10
C PRO A 26 -4.57 -4.12 3.58
N TYR A 27 -3.41 -4.76 3.80
CA TYR A 27 -3.05 -6.05 3.18
C TYR A 27 -2.57 -7.10 4.19
N GLN A 28 -2.65 -8.37 3.80
CA GLN A 28 -2.23 -9.51 4.62
C GLN A 28 -0.75 -9.46 4.99
N HIS A 29 0.13 -9.14 4.05
CA HIS A 29 1.57 -9.08 4.32
C HIS A 29 1.93 -7.98 5.34
N LEU A 30 1.20 -6.86 5.37
CA LEU A 30 1.37 -5.84 6.41
C LEU A 30 0.88 -6.34 7.77
N VAL A 31 -0.21 -7.10 7.80
CA VAL A 31 -0.65 -7.76 9.05
C VAL A 31 0.44 -8.67 9.58
N GLU A 32 1.07 -9.50 8.73
CA GLU A 32 2.14 -10.41 9.13
C GLU A 32 3.38 -9.67 9.63
N GLN A 33 3.78 -8.61 8.94
CA GLN A 33 4.87 -7.73 9.34
C GLN A 33 4.62 -7.07 10.71
N TRP A 34 3.39 -6.63 10.96
CA TRP A 34 3.00 -6.14 12.27
C TRP A 34 3.07 -7.23 13.33
N VAL A 35 2.62 -8.44 13.03
CA VAL A 35 2.65 -9.58 13.95
C VAL A 35 4.07 -9.95 14.35
N GLU A 36 5.02 -9.98 13.42
CA GLU A 36 6.44 -10.21 13.71
C GLU A 36 7.01 -9.20 14.73
N ASP A 37 6.57 -7.95 14.64
CA ASP A 37 7.00 -6.91 15.57
C ASP A 37 6.20 -6.94 16.88
N ILE A 38 4.90 -7.18 16.84
CA ILE A 38 4.01 -7.24 18.02
C ILE A 38 4.49 -8.29 19.02
N VAL A 39 4.94 -9.47 18.57
CA VAL A 39 5.41 -10.53 19.44
C VAL A 39 6.70 -10.14 20.19
N LYS A 40 7.53 -9.27 19.62
CA LYS A 40 8.73 -8.73 20.29
C LYS A 40 8.37 -7.85 21.52
N PHE A 41 7.15 -7.33 21.56
CA PHE A 41 6.60 -6.56 22.69
C PHE A 41 5.81 -7.44 23.69
N ASN A 42 5.97 -8.77 23.62
CA ASN A 42 5.25 -9.75 24.44
C ASN A 42 3.71 -9.66 24.31
N ILE A 43 3.22 -9.21 23.18
CA ILE A 43 1.78 -9.17 22.87
C ILE A 43 1.48 -10.36 21.94
N ASN A 44 0.49 -11.17 22.31
CA ASN A 44 0.01 -12.28 21.49
C ASN A 44 -1.29 -11.86 20.76
N PRO A 45 -1.24 -11.45 19.50
CA PRO A 45 -2.40 -10.92 18.80
C PRO A 45 -3.36 -12.02 18.32
N ILE A 46 -4.63 -11.66 18.18
CA ILE A 46 -5.62 -12.42 17.42
C ILE A 46 -5.51 -11.94 15.97
N ILE A 47 -5.20 -12.85 15.05
CA ILE A 47 -4.88 -12.53 13.65
C ILE A 47 -6.07 -12.86 12.76
N GLY A 48 -6.78 -11.82 12.27
CA GLY A 48 -8.01 -11.96 11.50
C GLY A 48 -7.89 -11.63 10.02
N TYR A 49 -7.79 -12.65 9.17
CA TYR A 49 -7.99 -12.55 7.72
C TYR A 49 -8.29 -13.94 7.12
N SER A 50 -8.67 -14.02 5.85
CA SER A 50 -9.18 -15.25 5.22
C SER A 50 -8.18 -16.42 5.24
N ALA A 51 -6.91 -16.15 4.99
CA ALA A 51 -5.81 -17.12 4.97
C ALA A 51 -5.01 -17.16 6.29
N SER A 52 -5.56 -16.63 7.39
CA SER A 52 -4.88 -16.58 8.69
C SER A 52 -4.43 -17.96 9.14
N SER A 53 -3.22 -18.04 9.73
CA SER A 53 -2.71 -19.23 10.42
C SER A 53 -3.57 -19.61 11.63
N GLN A 54 -4.24 -18.64 12.26
CA GLN A 54 -5.18 -18.86 13.37
C GLN A 54 -6.58 -19.16 12.80
N LYS A 55 -6.87 -20.42 12.47
CA LYS A 55 -8.17 -20.81 11.88
C LYS A 55 -9.37 -20.51 12.76
N ASP A 56 -9.19 -20.44 14.07
CA ASP A 56 -10.20 -20.17 15.09
C ASP A 56 -10.28 -18.70 15.53
N TRP A 57 -9.65 -17.77 14.78
CA TRP A 57 -9.54 -16.37 15.17
C TRP A 57 -10.89 -15.71 15.48
N LYS A 58 -11.98 -16.11 14.80
CA LYS A 58 -13.32 -15.59 15.06
C LYS A 58 -13.78 -15.91 16.49
N LYS A 59 -13.60 -17.17 16.92
CA LYS A 59 -13.95 -17.61 18.27
C LYS A 59 -13.05 -16.96 19.32
N ARG A 60 -11.75 -16.79 19.00
CA ARG A 60 -10.81 -16.08 19.88
C ARG A 60 -11.20 -14.62 20.08
N LEU A 61 -11.60 -13.91 19.00
CA LEU A 61 -12.07 -12.53 19.09
C LEU A 61 -13.35 -12.43 19.91
N GLU A 62 -14.31 -13.32 19.66
CA GLU A 62 -15.57 -13.35 20.44
C GLU A 62 -15.32 -13.58 21.93
N ASN A 63 -14.44 -14.52 22.29
CA ASN A 63 -14.07 -14.78 23.67
C ASN A 63 -13.36 -13.57 24.30
N ALA A 64 -12.40 -12.94 23.60
CA ALA A 64 -11.66 -11.79 24.10
C ALA A 64 -12.59 -10.58 24.38
N VAL A 65 -13.50 -10.30 23.45
CA VAL A 65 -14.50 -9.23 23.62
C VAL A 65 -15.44 -9.54 24.80
N ARG A 66 -15.87 -10.81 24.96
CA ARG A 66 -16.71 -11.24 26.08
C ARG A 66 -15.96 -11.10 27.40
N ASP A 67 -14.71 -11.58 27.49
CA ASP A 67 -13.93 -11.59 28.71
C ASP A 67 -13.61 -10.14 29.16
N GLN A 68 -13.31 -9.23 28.21
CA GLN A 68 -13.15 -7.81 28.52
C GLN A 68 -14.47 -7.19 29.02
N LYS A 69 -15.59 -7.45 28.33
CA LYS A 69 -16.90 -6.93 28.73
C LYS A 69 -17.32 -7.37 30.13
N LEU A 70 -16.91 -8.56 30.55
CA LEU A 70 -17.20 -9.14 31.87
C LEU A 70 -16.14 -8.82 32.90
N HIS A 71 -15.12 -8.03 32.57
CA HIS A 71 -13.98 -7.68 33.43
C HIS A 71 -13.29 -8.91 34.05
N VAL A 72 -13.09 -9.96 33.22
CA VAL A 72 -12.42 -11.17 33.68
C VAL A 72 -10.96 -10.84 34.03
N SER A 73 -10.60 -11.04 35.29
CA SER A 73 -9.26 -10.72 35.79
C SER A 73 -8.15 -11.34 34.92
N GLY A 74 -7.17 -10.54 34.53
CA GLY A 74 -6.05 -10.94 33.66
C GLY A 74 -6.41 -11.13 32.18
N LYS A 75 -7.67 -10.89 31.76
CA LYS A 75 -8.12 -11.01 30.36
C LYS A 75 -8.78 -9.74 29.82
N GLU A 76 -8.52 -8.60 30.48
CA GLU A 76 -9.06 -7.31 30.03
C GLU A 76 -8.23 -6.66 28.92
N PHE A 77 -7.00 -7.18 28.67
CA PHE A 77 -6.18 -6.80 27.53
C PHE A 77 -6.34 -7.81 26.38
N PHE A 78 -6.57 -7.32 25.19
CA PHE A 78 -6.38 -8.10 23.96
C PHE A 78 -5.94 -7.22 22.80
N CYS A 79 -5.25 -7.81 21.85
CA CYS A 79 -4.87 -7.19 20.60
C CYS A 79 -5.47 -8.00 19.43
N PHE A 80 -6.28 -7.36 18.63
CA PHE A 80 -6.83 -7.92 17.39
C PHE A 80 -6.23 -7.17 16.21
N ILE A 81 -5.63 -7.88 15.28
CA ILE A 81 -5.10 -7.33 14.05
C ILE A 81 -5.75 -7.97 12.82
N CYS A 82 -6.16 -7.16 11.85
CA CYS A 82 -6.83 -7.66 10.67
C CYS A 82 -6.60 -6.79 9.43
N THR A 83 -7.04 -7.29 8.28
CA THR A 83 -7.07 -6.51 7.04
C THR A 83 -8.30 -5.60 6.98
N ASN A 84 -8.25 -4.56 6.10
CA ASN A 84 -9.41 -3.71 5.80
C ASN A 84 -10.65 -4.54 5.43
N ALA A 85 -10.49 -5.56 4.59
CA ALA A 85 -11.59 -6.44 4.17
C ALA A 85 -12.19 -7.21 5.35
N THR A 86 -11.37 -7.70 6.28
CA THR A 86 -11.84 -8.40 7.47
C THR A 86 -12.51 -7.43 8.45
N TYR A 87 -11.92 -6.24 8.65
CA TYR A 87 -12.51 -5.19 9.48
C TYR A 87 -13.91 -4.81 9.02
N SER A 88 -14.11 -4.72 7.70
CA SER A 88 -15.39 -4.36 7.08
C SER A 88 -16.45 -5.47 7.17
N SER A 89 -16.09 -6.68 7.60
CA SER A 89 -17.05 -7.77 7.70
C SER A 89 -18.08 -7.55 8.82
N GLU A 90 -19.32 -7.92 8.58
CA GLU A 90 -20.41 -7.82 9.55
C GLU A 90 -20.05 -8.48 10.88
N PHE A 91 -19.44 -9.66 10.83
CA PHE A 91 -19.01 -10.37 12.04
C PHE A 91 -18.10 -9.50 12.92
N VAL A 92 -17.05 -8.90 12.33
CA VAL A 92 -16.09 -8.08 13.08
C VAL A 92 -16.80 -6.83 13.61
N GLN A 93 -17.57 -6.12 12.79
CA GLN A 93 -18.29 -4.92 13.22
C GLN A 93 -19.24 -5.22 14.40
N VAL A 94 -19.94 -6.35 14.37
CA VAL A 94 -20.79 -6.81 15.47
C VAL A 94 -19.99 -7.10 16.74
N GLN A 95 -18.79 -7.72 16.63
CA GLN A 95 -17.96 -7.95 17.82
C GLN A 95 -17.41 -6.64 18.39
N LEU A 96 -16.88 -5.76 17.55
CA LEU A 96 -16.32 -4.47 17.97
C LEU A 96 -17.39 -3.57 18.63
N SER A 97 -18.64 -3.63 18.17
CA SER A 97 -19.73 -2.87 18.78
C SER A 97 -20.04 -3.28 20.24
N LYS A 98 -19.63 -4.48 20.66
CA LYS A 98 -19.83 -5.01 22.02
C LYS A 98 -18.75 -4.56 23.01
N ILE A 99 -17.62 -3.99 22.52
CA ILE A 99 -16.56 -3.46 23.37
C ILE A 99 -17.11 -2.28 24.17
N LYS A 100 -17.01 -2.32 25.50
CA LYS A 100 -17.51 -1.27 26.41
C LYS A 100 -16.41 -0.59 27.24
N ALA A 101 -15.24 -1.20 27.31
CA ALA A 101 -14.11 -0.70 28.07
C ALA A 101 -13.20 0.23 27.24
N ASN A 102 -12.03 0.58 27.78
CA ASN A 102 -11.05 1.33 27.00
C ASN A 102 -10.67 0.58 25.74
N SER A 103 -10.69 1.29 24.63
CA SER A 103 -10.37 0.73 23.33
C SER A 103 -9.52 1.68 22.50
N LEU A 104 -8.51 1.13 21.83
CA LEU A 104 -7.61 1.84 20.92
C LEU A 104 -7.80 1.28 19.51
N PHE A 105 -8.09 2.16 18.57
CA PHE A 105 -8.15 1.87 17.14
C PHE A 105 -6.87 2.39 16.48
N VAL A 106 -6.11 1.49 15.89
CA VAL A 106 -4.88 1.79 15.15
C VAL A 106 -5.09 1.44 13.69
N VAL A 107 -4.88 2.39 12.81
CA VAL A 107 -5.00 2.18 11.37
C VAL A 107 -3.66 2.45 10.72
N ASP A 108 -3.12 1.42 10.09
CA ASP A 108 -1.94 1.56 9.24
C ASP A 108 -2.37 1.91 7.82
N GLU A 109 -1.56 2.72 7.12
CA GLU A 109 -1.90 3.34 5.85
C GLU A 109 -3.30 4.01 5.91
N ALA A 110 -3.47 4.84 6.95
CA ALA A 110 -4.76 5.40 7.34
C ALA A 110 -5.44 6.25 6.25
N HIS A 111 -4.70 6.72 5.24
CA HIS A 111 -5.27 7.41 4.09
C HIS A 111 -6.35 6.57 3.35
N ASN A 112 -6.29 5.22 3.45
CA ASN A 112 -7.31 4.34 2.87
C ASN A 112 -8.68 4.55 3.49
N PHE A 113 -8.74 4.89 4.79
CA PHE A 113 -10.00 5.13 5.51
C PHE A 113 -10.69 6.46 5.14
N GLY A 114 -10.09 7.31 4.32
CA GLY A 114 -10.78 8.44 3.69
C GLY A 114 -11.72 8.02 2.56
N ALA A 115 -11.59 6.81 1.99
CA ALA A 115 -12.52 6.30 0.99
C ALA A 115 -13.90 6.10 1.60
N LYS A 116 -14.96 6.45 0.85
CA LYS A 116 -16.35 6.44 1.34
C LYS A 116 -16.73 5.16 2.08
N TYR A 117 -16.43 4.01 1.50
CA TYR A 117 -16.75 2.71 2.10
C TYR A 117 -16.10 2.48 3.48
N LEU A 118 -14.81 2.82 3.64
CA LEU A 118 -14.09 2.65 4.91
C LEU A 118 -14.39 3.79 5.88
N SER A 119 -14.60 5.02 5.38
CA SER A 119 -14.94 6.16 6.23
C SER A 119 -16.27 5.96 6.96
N ASP A 120 -17.23 5.27 6.34
CA ASP A 120 -18.53 4.95 6.97
C ASP A 120 -18.38 3.94 8.11
N LEU A 121 -17.24 3.26 8.23
CA LEU A 121 -16.92 2.30 9.29
C LEU A 121 -16.07 2.89 10.43
N LEU A 122 -15.74 4.18 10.37
CA LEU A 122 -15.06 4.89 11.44
C LEU A 122 -15.99 4.97 12.67
N ASN A 123 -15.63 4.23 13.72
CA ASN A 123 -16.51 4.01 14.88
C ASN A 123 -16.14 4.95 16.03
N GLU A 124 -17.06 5.87 16.35
CA GLU A 124 -16.90 6.86 17.45
C GLU A 124 -16.76 6.23 18.85
N LYS A 125 -17.07 4.95 19.02
CA LYS A 125 -16.94 4.25 20.30
C LYS A 125 -15.47 4.00 20.70
N PHE A 126 -14.53 4.00 19.75
CA PHE A 126 -13.14 3.91 20.09
C PHE A 126 -12.69 5.18 20.82
N LYS A 127 -12.33 5.00 22.09
CA LYS A 127 -11.92 6.11 22.96
C LYS A 127 -10.56 6.70 22.56
N TYR A 128 -9.66 5.84 22.12
CA TYR A 128 -8.32 6.21 21.65
C TYR A 128 -8.19 5.83 20.19
N ARG A 129 -7.54 6.68 19.40
CA ARG A 129 -7.45 6.50 17.95
C ARG A 129 -6.07 6.91 17.49
N LEU A 130 -5.45 6.11 16.63
CA LEU A 130 -4.12 6.35 16.09
C LEU A 130 -4.09 6.06 14.60
N ALA A 131 -3.85 7.07 13.79
CA ALA A 131 -3.58 6.95 12.37
C ALA A 131 -2.08 6.91 12.12
N LEU A 132 -1.62 5.94 11.35
CA LEU A 132 -0.25 5.84 10.85
C LEU A 132 -0.31 5.93 9.32
N SER A 133 0.41 6.86 8.74
CA SER A 133 0.47 7.03 7.29
C SER A 133 1.68 7.89 6.92
N ALA A 134 2.29 7.62 5.79
CA ALA A 134 3.31 8.50 5.20
C ALA A 134 2.67 9.83 4.75
N THR A 135 1.45 9.76 4.22
CA THR A 135 0.65 10.91 3.78
C THR A 135 -0.79 10.68 4.18
N LEU A 136 -1.31 11.49 5.09
CA LEU A 136 -2.72 11.42 5.47
C LEU A 136 -3.61 12.16 4.46
N ASP A 137 -3.05 13.20 3.84
CA ASP A 137 -3.72 13.99 2.82
C ASP A 137 -3.92 13.17 1.54
N ARG A 138 -5.17 13.06 1.12
CA ARG A 138 -5.56 12.25 -0.03
C ARG A 138 -5.53 13.11 -1.30
N HIS A 139 -4.86 12.62 -2.32
CA HIS A 139 -4.77 13.32 -3.60
C HIS A 139 -6.16 13.43 -4.26
N ASN A 140 -6.57 14.66 -4.62
CA ASN A 140 -7.87 14.97 -5.21
C ASN A 140 -9.12 14.52 -4.39
N ASP A 141 -8.97 14.31 -3.08
CA ASP A 141 -10.06 13.94 -2.18
C ASP A 141 -9.99 14.74 -0.87
N PRO A 142 -10.33 16.04 -0.91
CA PRO A 142 -10.33 16.88 0.27
C PRO A 142 -11.38 16.44 1.31
N GLU A 143 -12.54 15.94 0.85
CA GLU A 143 -13.59 15.42 1.75
C GLU A 143 -13.14 14.21 2.54
N GLY A 144 -12.48 13.25 1.88
CA GLY A 144 -11.90 12.08 2.55
C GLY A 144 -10.78 12.47 3.52
N THR A 145 -9.95 13.44 3.16
CA THR A 145 -8.93 14.02 4.03
C THR A 145 -9.53 14.64 5.29
N GLU A 146 -10.55 15.49 5.13
CA GLU A 146 -11.24 16.14 6.23
C GLU A 146 -11.86 15.10 7.21
N LYS A 147 -12.50 14.06 6.70
CA LYS A 147 -13.03 12.97 7.53
C LYS A 147 -11.95 12.30 8.40
N LEU A 148 -10.76 12.08 7.85
CA LEU A 148 -9.65 11.50 8.60
C LEU A 148 -9.20 12.41 9.73
N TYR A 149 -8.97 13.67 9.48
CA TYR A 149 -8.59 14.63 10.51
C TYR A 149 -9.68 14.82 11.57
N ASN A 150 -10.94 14.88 11.18
CA ASN A 150 -12.06 14.98 12.11
C ASN A 150 -12.13 13.74 13.03
N TYR A 151 -11.81 12.55 12.54
CA TYR A 151 -11.88 11.33 13.32
C TYR A 151 -10.63 11.06 14.16
N PHE A 152 -9.43 11.19 13.60
CA PHE A 152 -8.17 10.89 14.29
C PHE A 152 -7.57 12.08 15.03
N GLY A 153 -7.97 13.29 14.69
CA GLY A 153 -7.40 14.53 15.25
C GLY A 153 -6.21 15.05 14.44
N GLU A 154 -5.51 16.01 15.00
CA GLU A 154 -4.37 16.66 14.37
C GLU A 154 -3.13 15.75 14.32
N LYS A 155 -2.24 16.04 13.36
CA LYS A 155 -0.95 15.36 13.23
C LYS A 155 -0.07 15.64 14.46
N CYS A 156 0.16 14.62 15.27
CA CYS A 156 0.96 14.75 16.51
C CYS A 156 2.46 14.54 16.29
N ILE A 157 2.86 13.76 15.25
CA ILE A 157 4.26 13.49 14.94
C ILE A 157 4.43 13.49 13.42
N GLU A 158 5.51 14.11 12.96
CA GLU A 158 5.99 13.97 11.60
C GLU A 158 7.46 13.57 11.60
N TYR A 159 7.78 12.47 10.90
CA TYR A 159 9.14 12.02 10.68
C TYR A 159 9.39 11.98 9.19
N SER A 160 9.88 13.11 8.65
CA SER A 160 10.06 13.29 7.22
C SER A 160 11.16 12.39 6.65
N LEU A 161 11.06 12.08 5.35
CA LEU A 161 12.08 11.34 4.61
C LEU A 161 13.46 12.03 4.72
N GLU A 162 13.50 13.35 4.60
CA GLU A 162 14.71 14.15 4.73
C GLU A 162 15.36 13.96 6.11
N ARG A 163 14.57 14.06 7.18
CA ARG A 163 15.03 13.84 8.54
C ARG A 163 15.56 12.42 8.74
N ALA A 164 14.84 11.41 8.24
CA ALA A 164 15.25 10.02 8.34
C ALA A 164 16.58 9.73 7.62
N ILE A 165 16.81 10.35 6.46
CA ILE A 165 18.08 10.27 5.72
C ILE A 165 19.18 11.00 6.47
N HIS A 166 18.92 12.19 7.00
CA HIS A 166 19.89 12.98 7.75
C HIS A 166 20.36 12.26 9.01
N GLU A 167 19.42 11.63 9.73
CA GLU A 167 19.69 10.84 10.94
C GLU A 167 20.27 9.43 10.64
N GLY A 168 20.52 9.09 9.37
CA GLY A 168 21.08 7.80 8.95
C GLY A 168 20.14 6.61 9.16
N LYS A 169 18.83 6.85 9.30
CA LYS A 169 17.81 5.80 9.42
C LYS A 169 17.36 5.27 8.07
N LEU A 170 17.49 6.09 7.02
CA LEU A 170 17.26 5.70 5.64
C LEU A 170 18.51 5.95 4.81
N THR A 171 18.69 5.14 3.79
CA THR A 171 19.82 5.23 2.86
C THR A 171 19.71 6.49 2.00
N LYS A 172 20.81 7.23 1.86
CA LYS A 172 20.90 8.31 0.89
C LYS A 172 20.79 7.75 -0.52
N TYR A 173 20.02 8.41 -1.37
CA TYR A 173 19.86 8.03 -2.76
C TYR A 173 20.10 9.20 -3.71
N LYS A 174 20.41 8.90 -4.97
CA LYS A 174 20.47 9.86 -6.06
C LYS A 174 19.32 9.58 -7.02
N TYR A 175 18.60 10.62 -7.40
CA TYR A 175 17.49 10.53 -8.33
C TYR A 175 17.88 11.16 -9.66
N TYR A 176 17.72 10.40 -10.75
CA TYR A 176 18.04 10.84 -12.10
C TYR A 176 16.78 10.75 -12.98
N PRO A 177 16.04 11.84 -13.19
CA PRO A 177 14.90 11.84 -14.09
C PRO A 177 15.36 11.72 -15.55
N ILE A 178 14.74 10.80 -16.30
CA ILE A 178 14.97 10.60 -17.72
C ILE A 178 13.71 10.97 -18.46
N ILE A 179 13.81 11.96 -19.34
CA ILE A 179 12.66 12.40 -20.15
C ILE A 179 12.52 11.44 -21.32
N VAL A 180 11.33 10.86 -21.47
CA VAL A 180 10.99 9.94 -22.54
C VAL A 180 9.86 10.53 -23.36
N SER A 181 10.03 10.59 -24.68
CA SER A 181 9.00 11.06 -25.61
C SER A 181 8.08 9.91 -26.01
N LEU A 182 6.81 10.23 -26.28
CA LEU A 182 5.89 9.31 -26.95
C LEU A 182 6.32 9.14 -28.43
N THR A 183 6.06 7.97 -29.00
CA THR A 183 6.15 7.78 -30.46
C THR A 183 5.10 8.63 -31.18
N ASP A 184 5.20 8.78 -32.50
CA ASP A 184 4.27 9.61 -33.26
C ASP A 184 2.84 9.06 -33.15
N ASP A 185 2.65 7.74 -33.26
CA ASP A 185 1.35 7.08 -33.13
C ASP A 185 0.76 7.21 -31.72
N GLU A 186 1.62 7.06 -30.70
CA GLU A 186 1.21 7.27 -29.31
C GLU A 186 0.82 8.72 -29.04
N ARG A 187 1.55 9.68 -29.61
CA ARG A 187 1.25 11.11 -29.49
C ARG A 187 -0.09 11.46 -30.15
N ASP A 188 -0.36 10.92 -31.33
CA ASP A 188 -1.63 11.13 -32.03
C ASP A 188 -2.79 10.53 -31.24
N SER A 189 -2.61 9.32 -30.69
CA SER A 189 -3.57 8.67 -29.80
C SER A 189 -3.80 9.47 -28.51
N PHE A 190 -2.75 9.99 -27.90
CA PHE A 190 -2.84 10.86 -26.73
C PHE A 190 -3.62 12.14 -27.00
N GLN A 191 -3.36 12.79 -28.13
CA GLN A 191 -4.07 14.01 -28.55
C GLN A 191 -5.55 13.74 -28.81
N LYS A 192 -5.87 12.64 -29.51
CA LYS A 192 -7.24 12.21 -29.75
C LYS A 192 -8.01 11.97 -28.46
N LEU A 193 -7.43 11.18 -27.53
CA LEU A 193 -8.00 10.93 -26.21
C LEU A 193 -8.19 12.23 -25.42
N SER A 194 -7.23 13.15 -25.47
CA SER A 194 -7.30 14.44 -24.77
C SER A 194 -8.45 15.30 -25.27
N LYS A 195 -8.68 15.34 -26.59
CA LYS A 195 -9.83 16.06 -27.21
C LYS A 195 -11.17 15.42 -26.80
N GLU A 196 -11.23 14.08 -26.75
CA GLU A 196 -12.45 13.39 -26.33
C GLU A 196 -12.75 13.61 -24.83
N ILE A 197 -11.72 13.60 -23.97
CA ILE A 197 -11.85 13.90 -22.54
C ILE A 197 -12.39 15.30 -22.31
N GLN A 198 -11.89 16.31 -23.06
CA GLN A 198 -12.41 17.68 -22.97
C GLN A 198 -13.91 17.76 -23.26
N ARG A 199 -14.42 16.99 -24.22
CA ARG A 199 -15.84 16.93 -24.55
C ARG A 199 -16.71 16.27 -23.46
N CYS A 200 -16.08 15.55 -22.54
CA CYS A 200 -16.74 14.86 -21.41
C CYS A 200 -16.76 15.70 -20.13
N LEU A 201 -16.21 16.92 -20.16
CA LEU A 201 -16.26 17.84 -19.04
C LEU A 201 -17.63 18.51 -18.95
N SER A 202 -18.22 18.53 -17.77
CA SER A 202 -19.45 19.25 -17.44
C SER A 202 -19.21 20.22 -16.30
N LYS A 203 -19.78 21.41 -16.41
CA LYS A 203 -19.73 22.42 -15.35
C LYS A 203 -20.76 22.07 -14.30
N GLN A 204 -20.32 21.99 -13.05
CA GLN A 204 -21.18 21.76 -11.90
C GLN A 204 -21.81 23.08 -11.42
N SER A 205 -22.81 22.99 -10.54
CA SER A 205 -23.49 24.15 -9.96
C SER A 205 -22.58 25.06 -9.14
N ASP A 206 -21.49 24.52 -8.60
CA ASP A 206 -20.46 25.24 -7.83
C ASP A 206 -19.38 25.89 -8.72
N GLY A 207 -19.53 25.79 -10.06
CA GLY A 207 -18.55 26.27 -11.04
C GLY A 207 -17.38 25.34 -11.33
N SER A 208 -17.22 24.26 -10.62
CA SER A 208 -16.19 23.26 -10.88
C SER A 208 -16.45 22.46 -12.17
N MET A 209 -15.39 21.94 -12.80
CA MET A 209 -15.49 21.07 -13.98
C MET A 209 -15.34 19.62 -13.55
N LYS A 210 -16.30 18.78 -13.89
CA LYS A 210 -16.27 17.35 -13.54
C LYS A 210 -16.38 16.48 -14.79
N LEU A 211 -15.59 15.38 -14.81
CA LEU A 211 -15.69 14.38 -15.85
C LEU A 211 -16.89 13.47 -15.59
N ASN A 212 -17.65 13.19 -16.66
CA ASN A 212 -18.64 12.11 -16.61
C ASN A 212 -17.95 10.74 -16.65
N GLU A 213 -18.70 9.66 -16.47
CA GLU A 213 -18.15 8.28 -16.43
C GLU A 213 -17.37 7.89 -17.69
N ARG A 214 -17.84 8.33 -18.86
CA ARG A 214 -17.11 8.14 -20.13
C ARG A 214 -15.77 8.89 -20.11
N GLY A 215 -15.76 10.14 -19.63
CA GLY A 215 -14.54 10.93 -19.52
C GLY A 215 -13.52 10.32 -18.56
N LYS A 216 -13.96 9.74 -17.45
CA LYS A 216 -13.09 9.02 -16.51
C LYS A 216 -12.44 7.81 -17.19
N LYS A 217 -13.20 6.98 -17.93
CA LYS A 217 -12.67 5.84 -18.68
C LYS A 217 -11.64 6.27 -19.73
N LEU A 218 -11.91 7.36 -20.46
CA LEU A 218 -10.97 7.90 -21.45
C LEU A 218 -9.69 8.46 -20.79
N ALA A 219 -9.81 9.12 -19.64
CA ALA A 219 -8.66 9.59 -18.87
C ALA A 219 -7.79 8.42 -18.40
N LEU A 220 -8.41 7.34 -17.93
CA LEU A 220 -7.70 6.11 -17.57
C LEU A 220 -6.97 5.51 -18.78
N LYS A 221 -7.64 5.42 -19.94
CA LYS A 221 -7.02 4.92 -21.18
C LYS A 221 -5.82 5.78 -21.59
N ARG A 222 -5.92 7.11 -21.49
CA ARG A 222 -4.81 8.02 -21.77
C ARG A 222 -3.65 7.84 -20.79
N ALA A 223 -3.94 7.65 -19.51
CA ALA A 223 -2.91 7.40 -18.49
C ALA A 223 -2.16 6.07 -18.75
N ARG A 224 -2.88 5.01 -19.14
CA ARG A 224 -2.28 3.72 -19.51
C ARG A 224 -1.35 3.84 -20.74
N LEU A 225 -1.76 4.59 -21.76
CA LEU A 225 -0.91 4.85 -22.92
C LEU A 225 0.43 5.49 -22.52
N VAL A 226 0.41 6.48 -21.65
CA VAL A 226 1.66 7.13 -21.16
C VAL A 226 2.47 6.16 -20.29
N ALA A 227 1.81 5.35 -19.46
CA ALA A 227 2.50 4.39 -18.60
C ALA A 227 3.22 3.31 -19.42
N ALA A 228 2.59 2.84 -20.50
CA ALA A 228 3.11 1.80 -21.39
C ALA A 228 3.95 2.34 -22.56
N ALA A 229 4.33 3.63 -22.57
CA ALA A 229 5.05 4.25 -23.67
C ALA A 229 6.28 3.43 -24.10
N GLU A 230 6.34 3.10 -25.40
CA GLU A 230 7.31 2.17 -26.00
C GLU A 230 8.76 2.66 -25.80
N ASN A 231 8.98 3.94 -25.95
CA ASN A 231 10.30 4.53 -25.79
C ASN A 231 10.89 4.36 -24.38
N LYS A 232 10.10 4.02 -23.37
CA LYS A 232 10.61 3.68 -22.03
C LYS A 232 11.48 2.43 -22.05
N ILE A 233 11.14 1.46 -22.90
CA ILE A 233 11.92 0.22 -23.05
C ILE A 233 13.27 0.53 -23.72
N TYR A 234 13.25 1.36 -24.78
CA TYR A 234 14.50 1.77 -25.45
C TYR A 234 15.41 2.58 -24.52
N GLU A 235 14.86 3.51 -23.75
CA GLU A 235 15.63 4.26 -22.76
C GLU A 235 16.14 3.37 -21.63
N LEU A 236 15.35 2.41 -21.16
CA LEU A 236 15.79 1.42 -20.18
C LEU A 236 17.01 0.65 -20.72
N GLU A 237 16.93 0.14 -21.94
CA GLU A 237 18.04 -0.56 -22.59
C GLU A 237 19.32 0.28 -22.54
N ARG A 238 19.24 1.55 -22.91
CA ARG A 238 20.39 2.46 -22.93
C ARG A 238 20.98 2.71 -21.55
N VAL A 239 20.12 2.93 -20.53
CA VAL A 239 20.60 3.33 -19.20
C VAL A 239 21.00 2.16 -18.31
N ILE A 240 20.57 0.94 -18.62
CA ILE A 240 20.89 -0.25 -17.83
C ILE A 240 22.24 -0.87 -18.25
N LEU A 241 22.75 -0.58 -19.44
CA LEU A 241 24.02 -1.14 -19.95
C LEU A 241 25.20 -1.06 -18.96
N PRO A 242 25.44 0.04 -18.25
CA PRO A 242 26.52 0.11 -17.26
C PRO A 242 26.31 -0.82 -16.05
N TYR A 243 25.13 -1.38 -15.88
CA TYR A 243 24.69 -2.17 -14.73
C TYR A 243 24.49 -3.65 -15.03
N ILE A 244 24.73 -4.13 -16.25
CA ILE A 244 24.45 -5.52 -16.67
C ILE A 244 25.20 -6.57 -15.83
N ASN A 245 26.34 -6.20 -15.25
CA ASN A 245 27.13 -7.08 -14.37
C ASN A 245 26.86 -6.80 -12.88
N ASN A 246 25.93 -5.92 -12.57
CA ASN A 246 25.59 -5.60 -11.20
C ASN A 246 24.46 -6.50 -10.71
N ASN A 247 24.37 -6.64 -9.39
CA ASN A 247 23.32 -7.38 -8.70
C ASN A 247 22.44 -6.41 -7.91
N GLN A 248 21.31 -6.93 -7.41
CA GLN A 248 20.38 -6.19 -6.56
C GLN A 248 19.76 -4.96 -7.26
N LEU A 249 19.37 -5.18 -8.52
CA LEU A 249 18.70 -4.21 -9.36
C LEU A 249 17.18 -4.41 -9.27
N LEU A 250 16.43 -3.33 -9.18
CA LEU A 250 14.98 -3.33 -9.29
C LEU A 250 14.56 -2.63 -10.57
N VAL A 251 13.72 -3.26 -11.39
CA VAL A 251 13.01 -2.58 -12.47
C VAL A 251 11.53 -2.53 -12.13
N TYR A 252 11.03 -1.34 -11.84
CA TYR A 252 9.66 -1.14 -11.42
C TYR A 252 8.80 -0.70 -12.60
N CYS A 253 7.94 -1.60 -13.08
CA CYS A 253 6.99 -1.36 -14.15
C CYS A 253 5.71 -0.75 -13.58
N GLY A 254 5.17 0.25 -14.24
CA GLY A 254 3.97 0.95 -13.79
C GLY A 254 2.70 0.26 -14.21
N SER A 255 1.72 0.30 -13.36
CA SER A 255 0.34 0.15 -13.76
C SER A 255 -0.32 1.52 -13.75
N ALA A 256 -0.92 1.90 -14.84
CA ALA A 256 -1.71 3.12 -14.93
C ALA A 256 -3.07 2.95 -14.24
N SER A 257 -3.12 2.50 -13.00
CA SER A 257 -4.36 2.58 -12.25
C SER A 257 -4.50 3.99 -11.69
N ILE A 258 -5.41 4.77 -12.28
CA ILE A 258 -6.14 5.76 -11.49
C ILE A 258 -6.87 4.91 -10.47
N HIS A 259 -6.53 5.05 -9.19
CA HIS A 259 -7.26 4.38 -8.13
C HIS A 259 -8.75 4.67 -8.31
N ASP A 260 -9.49 3.70 -8.76
CA ASP A 260 -10.92 3.69 -8.61
C ASP A 260 -11.15 3.32 -7.16
N PHE A 261 -11.41 4.33 -6.33
CA PHE A 261 -11.60 4.23 -4.88
C PHE A 261 -12.79 3.33 -4.47
N SER A 262 -13.45 2.70 -5.44
CA SER A 262 -14.63 1.86 -5.21
C SER A 262 -14.37 0.35 -5.23
N ASN A 263 -13.20 -0.12 -5.71
CA ASN A 263 -12.91 -1.56 -5.76
C ASN A 263 -11.42 -1.85 -5.50
N ASP A 264 -11.17 -2.56 -4.42
CA ASP A 264 -9.85 -3.03 -3.95
C ASP A 264 -9.25 -4.17 -4.86
N ASN A 265 -9.95 -4.53 -5.93
CA ASN A 265 -9.51 -5.49 -6.93
C ASN A 265 -8.98 -4.74 -8.16
N SER A 266 -7.82 -4.10 -8.01
CA SER A 266 -7.10 -3.60 -9.18
C SER A 266 -6.43 -4.77 -9.90
N GLU A 267 -7.17 -5.42 -10.79
CA GLU A 267 -6.58 -6.39 -11.72
C GLU A 267 -5.46 -5.73 -12.52
N VAL A 268 -4.33 -6.43 -12.63
CA VAL A 268 -3.23 -6.04 -13.50
C VAL A 268 -3.76 -5.97 -14.93
N SER A 269 -3.59 -4.85 -15.62
CA SER A 269 -4.10 -4.71 -16.99
C SER A 269 -3.22 -5.48 -17.99
N ASP A 270 -3.77 -5.86 -19.14
CA ASP A 270 -3.01 -6.52 -20.21
C ASP A 270 -1.82 -5.67 -20.70
N ASP A 271 -1.94 -4.35 -20.66
CA ASP A 271 -0.86 -3.44 -21.06
C ASP A 271 0.28 -3.44 -20.02
N ASP A 272 -0.05 -3.61 -18.74
CA ASP A 272 0.92 -3.74 -17.65
C ASP A 272 1.68 -5.07 -17.78
N LEU A 273 0.98 -6.15 -18.11
CA LEU A 273 1.60 -7.45 -18.36
C LEU A 273 2.55 -7.40 -19.56
N ARG A 274 2.17 -6.73 -20.64
CA ARG A 274 3.04 -6.55 -21.81
C ARG A 274 4.32 -5.79 -21.49
N GLN A 275 4.26 -4.74 -20.67
CA GLN A 275 5.46 -3.99 -20.29
C GLN A 275 6.40 -4.84 -19.44
N ILE A 276 5.91 -5.57 -18.44
CA ILE A 276 6.75 -6.44 -17.62
C ILE A 276 7.38 -7.57 -18.42
N ASP A 277 6.64 -8.15 -19.38
CA ASP A 277 7.15 -9.19 -20.26
C ASP A 277 8.20 -8.65 -21.22
N ALA A 278 7.99 -7.47 -21.80
CA ALA A 278 8.98 -6.80 -22.65
C ALA A 278 10.27 -6.46 -21.90
N VAL A 279 10.16 -6.01 -20.67
CA VAL A 279 11.33 -5.76 -19.79
C VAL A 279 12.03 -7.08 -19.46
N THR A 280 11.29 -8.15 -19.18
CA THR A 280 11.87 -9.47 -18.89
C THR A 280 12.62 -10.02 -20.10
N ASP A 281 12.05 -9.90 -21.29
CA ASP A 281 12.69 -10.30 -22.55
C ASP A 281 13.96 -9.48 -22.81
N LEU A 282 13.89 -8.16 -22.68
CA LEU A 282 15.04 -7.27 -22.82
C LEU A 282 16.18 -7.66 -21.90
N LEU A 283 15.92 -7.79 -20.61
CA LEU A 283 16.96 -8.03 -19.62
C LEU A 283 17.48 -9.48 -19.66
N GLY A 284 16.56 -10.45 -19.75
CA GLY A 284 16.89 -11.87 -19.72
C GLY A 284 17.46 -12.37 -21.05
N ASN A 285 16.71 -12.19 -22.13
CA ASN A 285 17.07 -12.78 -23.43
C ASN A 285 18.07 -11.93 -24.21
N LYS A 286 17.86 -10.62 -24.27
CA LYS A 286 18.72 -9.74 -25.07
C LYS A 286 20.01 -9.37 -24.36
N LEU A 287 19.95 -9.05 -23.06
CA LEU A 287 21.11 -8.61 -22.27
C LEU A 287 21.76 -9.73 -21.44
N GLY A 288 21.16 -10.93 -21.41
CA GLY A 288 21.72 -12.10 -20.73
C GLY A 288 21.78 -12.01 -19.20
N MET A 289 20.94 -11.15 -18.60
CA MET A 289 20.86 -11.00 -17.15
C MET A 289 19.98 -12.08 -16.52
N THR A 290 20.29 -12.47 -15.29
CA THR A 290 19.42 -13.36 -14.49
C THR A 290 18.34 -12.53 -13.80
N VAL A 291 17.12 -12.66 -14.28
CA VAL A 291 15.97 -11.84 -13.83
C VAL A 291 14.78 -12.71 -13.44
N SER A 292 13.95 -12.19 -12.55
CA SER A 292 12.66 -12.77 -12.21
C SER A 292 11.60 -11.71 -12.07
N GLN A 293 10.36 -12.06 -12.42
CA GLN A 293 9.20 -11.21 -12.15
C GLN A 293 8.81 -11.31 -10.68
N PHE A 294 8.31 -10.22 -10.13
CA PHE A 294 7.77 -10.12 -8.78
C PHE A 294 6.42 -9.41 -8.85
N THR A 295 5.35 -10.19 -8.87
CA THR A 295 3.98 -9.72 -9.16
C THR A 295 3.00 -10.18 -8.07
N SER A 296 1.72 -10.00 -8.31
CA SER A 296 0.67 -10.56 -7.44
C SER A 296 0.40 -12.05 -7.69
N LYS A 297 1.02 -12.65 -8.69
CA LYS A 297 0.77 -14.06 -9.07
C LYS A 297 1.54 -15.04 -8.18
N GLU A 298 2.73 -14.63 -7.72
CA GLU A 298 3.57 -15.46 -6.85
C GLU A 298 2.91 -15.57 -5.46
N ASP A 299 2.90 -16.77 -4.92
CA ASP A 299 2.45 -16.99 -3.55
C ASP A 299 3.46 -16.46 -2.51
N ILE A 300 3.09 -16.48 -1.22
CA ILE A 300 3.93 -15.96 -0.13
C ILE A 300 5.28 -16.68 -0.07
N TYR A 301 5.28 -18.00 -0.28
CA TYR A 301 6.49 -18.82 -0.22
C TYR A 301 7.44 -18.53 -1.38
N GLU A 302 6.90 -18.42 -2.60
CA GLU A 302 7.66 -18.06 -3.80
C GLU A 302 8.28 -16.66 -3.66
N ARG A 303 7.54 -15.69 -3.13
CA ARG A 303 8.05 -14.34 -2.87
C ARG A 303 9.21 -14.32 -1.87
N GLU A 304 9.14 -15.12 -0.82
CA GLU A 304 10.22 -15.21 0.16
C GLU A 304 11.48 -15.89 -0.44
N ILE A 305 11.32 -16.86 -1.33
CA ILE A 305 12.44 -17.46 -2.08
C ILE A 305 13.08 -16.40 -2.99
N LEU A 306 12.27 -15.67 -3.77
CA LEU A 306 12.77 -14.63 -4.67
C LEU A 306 13.51 -13.52 -3.91
N LYS A 307 13.00 -13.06 -2.78
CA LYS A 307 13.70 -12.09 -1.94
C LYS A 307 15.04 -12.62 -1.44
N ARG A 308 15.07 -13.85 -0.97
CA ARG A 308 16.31 -14.48 -0.47
C ARG A 308 17.37 -14.64 -1.56
N GLU A 309 16.97 -15.08 -2.76
CA GLU A 309 17.90 -15.22 -3.89
C GLU A 309 18.40 -13.86 -4.37
N PHE A 310 17.52 -12.86 -4.37
CA PHE A 310 17.88 -11.48 -4.70
C PHE A 310 18.84 -10.86 -3.65
N ASP A 311 18.61 -11.11 -2.36
CA ASP A 311 19.47 -10.64 -1.28
C ASP A 311 20.90 -11.20 -1.37
N LYS A 312 21.02 -12.48 -1.74
CA LYS A 312 22.34 -13.11 -1.98
C LYS A 312 23.08 -12.47 -3.16
N GLY A 313 22.35 -12.10 -4.21
CA GLY A 313 22.89 -11.50 -5.40
C GLY A 313 23.73 -12.43 -6.30
N ASP A 314 23.76 -13.72 -6.02
CA ASP A 314 24.59 -14.70 -6.76
C ASP A 314 23.85 -15.28 -7.95
N THR A 315 22.56 -15.55 -7.78
CA THR A 315 21.71 -16.27 -8.76
C THR A 315 20.71 -15.36 -9.44
N LEU A 316 20.32 -14.26 -8.81
CA LEU A 316 19.32 -13.33 -9.29
C LEU A 316 19.85 -11.89 -9.26
N GLN A 317 20.06 -11.31 -10.44
CA GLN A 317 20.62 -9.95 -10.58
C GLN A 317 19.53 -8.88 -10.43
N ALA A 318 18.35 -9.11 -11.04
CA ALA A 318 17.30 -8.10 -11.04
C ALA A 318 15.91 -8.70 -10.76
N LEU A 319 15.12 -7.95 -9.99
CA LEU A 319 13.69 -8.15 -9.86
C LEU A 319 12.94 -7.17 -10.76
N ILE A 320 11.98 -7.69 -11.52
CA ILE A 320 11.07 -6.89 -12.34
C ILE A 320 9.71 -6.91 -11.65
N ALA A 321 9.32 -5.78 -11.10
CA ALA A 321 8.15 -5.69 -10.22
C ALA A 321 7.06 -4.80 -10.80
N ILE A 322 5.82 -5.13 -10.47
CA ILE A 322 4.64 -4.33 -10.78
C ILE A 322 3.69 -4.31 -9.58
N LYS A 323 3.22 -3.13 -9.18
CA LYS A 323 2.24 -2.88 -8.08
C LYS A 323 2.56 -3.50 -6.71
N CYS A 324 3.15 -4.66 -6.66
CA CYS A 324 3.37 -5.41 -5.42
C CYS A 324 4.39 -4.81 -4.45
N LEU A 325 5.14 -3.78 -4.89
CA LEU A 325 6.08 -3.03 -4.04
C LEU A 325 5.51 -1.70 -3.52
N ASP A 326 4.32 -1.30 -3.99
CA ASP A 326 3.73 0.00 -3.64
C ASP A 326 3.39 0.09 -2.14
N GLU A 327 3.19 -1.03 -1.49
CA GLU A 327 2.62 -1.07 -0.15
C GLU A 327 3.35 -2.07 0.76
N GLY A 328 4.46 -1.61 1.36
CA GLY A 328 5.06 -2.28 2.50
C GLY A 328 5.94 -3.50 2.23
N VAL A 329 6.30 -3.81 0.99
CA VAL A 329 7.31 -4.85 0.72
C VAL A 329 8.69 -4.28 1.00
N ASN A 330 9.37 -4.84 1.99
CA ASN A 330 10.73 -4.45 2.34
C ASN A 330 11.74 -5.34 1.63
N ILE A 331 12.58 -4.75 0.77
CA ILE A 331 13.72 -5.39 0.10
C ILE A 331 14.96 -4.53 0.36
N PRO A 332 15.62 -4.67 1.51
CA PRO A 332 16.71 -3.78 1.93
C PRO A 332 17.95 -3.83 1.02
N SER A 333 18.12 -4.90 0.27
CA SER A 333 19.28 -5.14 -0.58
C SER A 333 19.29 -4.37 -1.90
N ILE A 334 18.19 -3.70 -2.28
CA ILE A 334 18.14 -2.92 -3.52
C ILE A 334 19.21 -1.83 -3.52
N LYS A 335 20.08 -1.85 -4.53
CA LYS A 335 21.15 -0.85 -4.74
C LYS A 335 20.82 0.15 -5.83
N THR A 336 20.14 -0.29 -6.88
CA THR A 336 19.75 0.55 -8.01
C THR A 336 18.33 0.20 -8.45
N ALA A 337 17.53 1.22 -8.69
CA ALA A 337 16.16 1.04 -9.18
C ALA A 337 15.93 1.83 -10.47
N PHE A 338 15.32 1.18 -11.46
CA PHE A 338 14.83 1.78 -12.69
C PHE A 338 13.31 1.83 -12.61
N ILE A 339 12.75 3.03 -12.57
CA ILE A 339 11.31 3.23 -12.38
C ILE A 339 10.68 3.66 -13.70
N LEU A 340 9.98 2.72 -14.35
CA LEU A 340 9.22 2.96 -15.57
C LEU A 340 7.79 3.40 -15.28
N ALA A 341 7.37 3.25 -14.04
CA ALA A 341 6.06 3.70 -13.57
C ALA A 341 5.85 5.19 -13.82
N SER A 342 4.65 5.55 -14.26
CA SER A 342 4.20 6.94 -14.35
C SER A 342 2.97 7.08 -13.48
N THR A 343 3.09 7.80 -12.38
CA THR A 343 1.96 8.13 -11.51
C THR A 343 1.86 9.64 -11.34
N THR A 344 0.64 10.15 -11.33
CA THR A 344 0.36 11.55 -10.94
C THR A 344 0.13 11.69 -9.45
N ASN A 345 0.12 10.58 -8.71
CA ASN A 345 -0.01 10.59 -7.27
C ASN A 345 1.39 10.82 -6.65
N PRO A 346 1.63 11.93 -5.95
CA PRO A 346 2.86 12.13 -5.20
C PRO A 346 2.83 11.22 -3.95
N LYS A 347 3.32 10.00 -4.09
CA LYS A 347 3.58 9.12 -2.94
C LYS A 347 5.06 9.10 -2.65
#